data_c79f17bfb7e491cfe111094e85a5a261
#
_entry.id   c79f17bfb7e491cfe111094e85a5a261
#
_cell.length_a   1.000
_cell.length_b   1.000
_cell.length_c   1.000
_cell.angle_alpha   90.00
_cell.angle_beta   90.00
_cell.angle_gamma   90.00
#
_symmetry.space_group_name_H-M   'P 1'
#
loop_
_entity.id
_entity.type
_entity.pdbx_description
1 polymer ?
#
loop_
_entity_poly.entity_id
_entity_poly.type
_entity_poly.pdbx_seq_one_letter_code
_entity_poly.pdbx_strand_id
1 'polypeptide(L)'
;MDNALAIYNQFSQLQAAAQVLYKSRYFSDVQDEAKAIVKVMAGAELGLPPFASMTGIHIIQGKPALGANVIATLIKNDPRYNYRVLEHTDNVCRIQFYEDGQPCGVSEFTAKDAQKAGTKNMDKYPKNMLFARAISNGAKWYTPGIFGGAPVYTPDELGADVDEDGAIIEGSYTQTPASEPAQPQQVQPQQAQKSPAPTKAMMNKLHALGVQKFGPEWEDVRHELIAKMTDGRTKSSKDLDYAEVVRLAETIKTFNDYIEPLFDEEGGVEA
;
A
#
# COMPACT_ATOMS: atom_id res chain seq x y z
N MET A 1 11.76 17.58 -2.33
CA MET A 1 11.54 16.41 -3.23
C MET A 1 12.84 15.70 -3.63
N ASP A 2 14.01 16.33 -3.50
CA ASP A 2 15.29 15.74 -3.94
C ASP A 2 15.80 14.57 -3.09
N ASN A 3 15.32 14.43 -1.86
CA ASN A 3 15.83 13.40 -0.96
C ASN A 3 15.26 11.99 -1.23
N ALA A 4 14.03 11.88 -1.73
CA ALA A 4 13.42 10.57 -2.02
C ALA A 4 14.10 9.84 -3.19
N LEU A 5 14.53 10.58 -4.22
CA LEU A 5 15.26 10.02 -5.37
C LEU A 5 16.71 9.67 -5.02
N ALA A 6 17.32 10.38 -4.06
CA ALA A 6 18.69 10.10 -3.62
C ALA A 6 18.80 8.71 -2.92
N ILE A 7 17.73 8.23 -2.31
CA ILE A 7 17.68 6.90 -1.67
C ILE A 7 17.88 5.79 -2.71
N TYR A 8 17.28 5.92 -3.89
CA TYR A 8 17.44 4.93 -4.96
C TYR A 8 18.84 4.90 -5.55
N ASN A 9 19.60 6.00 -5.48
CA ASN A 9 21.03 6.03 -5.86
C ASN A 9 21.90 5.24 -4.86
N GLN A 10 21.41 4.98 -3.65
CA GLN A 10 22.08 4.20 -2.62
C GLN A 10 21.52 2.78 -2.49
N PHE A 11 20.67 2.33 -3.41
CA PHE A 11 19.98 1.05 -3.33
C PHE A 11 20.92 -0.13 -3.07
N SER A 12 22.05 -0.21 -3.78
CA SER A 12 23.03 -1.28 -3.60
C SER A 12 23.64 -1.31 -2.20
N GLN A 13 23.83 -0.15 -1.57
CA GLN A 13 24.36 -0.03 -0.22
C GLN A 13 23.31 -0.45 0.82
N LEU A 14 22.05 -0.03 0.63
CA LEU A 14 20.92 -0.43 1.48
C LEU A 14 20.68 -1.94 1.39
N GLN A 15 20.73 -2.49 0.18
CA GLN A 15 20.62 -3.93 -0.04
C GLN A 15 21.75 -4.70 0.64
N ALA A 16 23.00 -4.26 0.51
CA ALA A 16 24.14 -4.89 1.18
C ALA A 16 23.99 -4.85 2.71
N ALA A 17 23.57 -3.73 3.27
CA ALA A 17 23.30 -3.60 4.70
C ALA A 17 22.18 -4.56 5.15
N ALA A 18 21.07 -4.61 4.41
CA ALA A 18 19.95 -5.51 4.69
C ALA A 18 20.36 -6.98 4.66
N GLN A 19 21.19 -7.38 3.69
CA GLN A 19 21.74 -8.74 3.59
C GLN A 19 22.59 -9.12 4.79
N VAL A 20 23.47 -8.23 5.25
CA VAL A 20 24.30 -8.47 6.44
C VAL A 20 23.42 -8.62 7.68
N LEU A 21 22.43 -7.75 7.86
CA LEU A 21 21.51 -7.79 9.00
C LEU A 21 20.66 -9.06 8.99
N TYR A 22 20.16 -9.48 7.83
CA TYR A 22 19.44 -10.75 7.69
C TYR A 22 20.33 -11.97 8.02
N LYS A 23 21.54 -12.01 7.46
CA LYS A 23 22.49 -13.12 7.70
C LYS A 23 22.96 -13.22 9.15
N SER A 24 22.90 -12.14 9.90
CA SER A 24 23.25 -12.15 11.34
C SER A 24 22.31 -13.00 12.18
N ARG A 25 21.09 -13.28 11.68
CA ARG A 25 20.02 -13.97 12.41
C ARG A 25 19.61 -13.29 13.73
N TYR A 26 19.98 -12.04 13.91
CA TYR A 26 19.64 -11.25 15.09
C TYR A 26 18.15 -10.86 15.12
N PHE A 27 17.55 -10.66 13.96
CA PHE A 27 16.15 -10.24 13.81
C PHE A 27 15.27 -11.45 13.51
N SER A 28 14.65 -11.99 14.54
CA SER A 28 13.86 -13.21 14.47
C SER A 28 12.56 -13.07 13.65
N ASP A 29 12.00 -11.85 13.59
CA ASP A 29 10.82 -11.52 12.80
C ASP A 29 11.07 -11.45 11.28
N VAL A 30 12.33 -11.57 10.85
CA VAL A 30 12.75 -11.50 9.46
C VAL A 30 13.23 -12.87 8.95
N GLN A 31 12.35 -13.58 8.26
CA GLN A 31 12.60 -14.95 7.81
C GLN A 31 13.23 -15.04 6.42
N ASP A 32 13.16 -13.96 5.64
CA ASP A 32 13.72 -13.90 4.28
C ASP A 32 14.44 -12.57 4.03
N GLU A 33 15.39 -12.62 3.08
CA GLU A 33 16.21 -11.47 2.70
C GLU A 33 15.36 -10.32 2.09
N ALA A 34 14.31 -10.66 1.34
CA ALA A 34 13.46 -9.66 0.71
C ALA A 34 12.75 -8.80 1.76
N LYS A 35 12.26 -9.40 2.85
CA LYS A 35 11.67 -8.65 3.98
C LYS A 35 12.69 -7.72 4.64
N ALA A 36 13.95 -8.16 4.81
CA ALA A 36 15.01 -7.31 5.33
C ALA A 36 15.23 -6.08 4.43
N ILE A 37 15.31 -6.31 3.12
CA ILE A 37 15.48 -5.23 2.14
C ILE A 37 14.31 -4.26 2.20
N VAL A 38 13.06 -4.75 2.22
CA VAL A 38 11.86 -3.91 2.32
C VAL A 38 11.85 -3.08 3.60
N LYS A 39 12.19 -3.68 4.76
CA LYS A 39 12.27 -2.95 6.05
C LYS A 39 13.33 -1.83 5.99
N VAL A 40 14.53 -2.12 5.48
CA VAL A 40 15.61 -1.15 5.35
C VAL A 40 15.26 -0.04 4.36
N MET A 41 14.64 -0.36 3.24
CA MET A 41 14.20 0.64 2.26
C MET A 41 13.11 1.55 2.83
N ALA A 42 12.05 0.97 3.41
CA ALA A 42 10.98 1.74 4.03
C ALA A 42 11.51 2.66 5.14
N GLY A 43 12.47 2.18 5.92
CA GLY A 43 13.12 3.01 6.93
C GLY A 43 13.96 4.13 6.34
N ALA A 44 14.68 3.87 5.26
CA ALA A 44 15.46 4.89 4.58
C ALA A 44 14.59 6.04 4.04
N GLU A 45 13.39 5.73 3.51
CA GLU A 45 12.40 6.74 3.11
C GLU A 45 11.93 7.60 4.29
N LEU A 46 11.89 7.04 5.49
CA LEU A 46 11.58 7.74 6.74
C LEU A 46 12.80 8.38 7.41
N GLY A 47 14.00 8.31 6.80
CA GLY A 47 15.24 8.82 7.38
C GLY A 47 15.80 7.95 8.51
N LEU A 48 15.40 6.70 8.63
CA LEU A 48 15.91 5.77 9.63
C LEU A 48 17.15 5.03 9.14
N PRO A 49 18.18 4.87 9.97
CA PRO A 49 19.32 4.02 9.63
C PRO A 49 18.91 2.52 9.56
N PRO A 50 19.67 1.68 8.82
CA PRO A 50 19.29 0.29 8.55
C PRO A 50 18.97 -0.54 9.81
N PHE A 51 19.75 -0.39 10.88
CA PHE A 51 19.52 -1.13 12.12
C PHE A 51 18.20 -0.71 12.80
N ALA A 52 17.95 0.59 12.90
CA ALA A 52 16.68 1.10 13.45
C ALA A 52 15.47 0.70 12.59
N SER A 53 15.65 0.62 11.28
CA SER A 53 14.62 0.11 10.36
C SER A 53 14.29 -1.35 10.64
N MET A 54 15.31 -2.18 10.86
CA MET A 54 15.12 -3.60 11.17
C MET A 54 14.43 -3.84 12.51
N THR A 55 14.73 -3.04 13.54
CA THR A 55 14.13 -3.17 14.88
C THR A 55 12.76 -2.52 14.98
N GLY A 56 12.54 -1.41 14.29
CA GLY A 56 11.37 -0.56 14.50
C GLY A 56 10.27 -0.66 13.42
N ILE A 57 10.56 -1.30 12.28
CA ILE A 57 9.57 -1.54 11.23
C ILE A 57 9.23 -3.02 11.20
N HIS A 58 7.94 -3.34 11.22
CA HIS A 58 7.43 -4.71 11.20
C HIS A 58 6.50 -4.91 10.00
N ILE A 59 6.47 -6.12 9.45
CA ILE A 59 5.55 -6.47 8.35
C ILE A 59 4.56 -7.50 8.89
N ILE A 60 3.34 -7.06 9.18
CA ILE A 60 2.29 -7.87 9.78
C ILE A 60 1.16 -8.05 8.79
N GLN A 61 0.87 -9.29 8.39
CA GLN A 61 -0.16 -9.60 7.39
C GLN A 61 0.00 -8.79 6.08
N GLY A 62 1.26 -8.60 5.63
CA GLY A 62 1.58 -7.84 4.43
C GLY A 62 1.48 -6.31 4.57
N LYS A 63 1.22 -5.80 5.77
CA LYS A 63 1.13 -4.35 6.04
C LYS A 63 2.34 -3.89 6.87
N PRO A 64 2.94 -2.74 6.55
CA PRO A 64 3.98 -2.16 7.40
C PRO A 64 3.37 -1.61 8.70
N ALA A 65 4.04 -1.88 9.81
CA ALA A 65 3.76 -1.32 11.12
C ALA A 65 5.02 -0.68 11.69
N LEU A 66 4.86 0.41 12.38
CA LEU A 66 5.95 1.14 13.04
C LEU A 66 5.85 0.99 14.55
N GLY A 67 6.94 0.65 15.21
CA GLY A 67 6.98 0.69 16.66
C GLY A 67 6.63 2.09 17.19
N ALA A 68 5.92 2.17 18.31
CA ALA A 68 5.53 3.46 18.91
C ALA A 68 6.73 4.39 19.16
N ASN A 69 7.87 3.83 19.55
CA ASN A 69 9.11 4.57 19.77
C ASN A 69 9.67 5.16 18.47
N VAL A 70 9.50 4.45 17.34
CA VAL A 70 9.92 4.96 16.01
C VAL A 70 9.02 6.12 15.61
N ILE A 71 7.71 5.99 15.76
CA ILE A 71 6.75 7.07 15.48
C ILE A 71 7.11 8.31 16.31
N ALA A 72 7.31 8.11 17.61
CA ALA A 72 7.69 9.19 18.54
C ALA A 72 9.01 9.87 18.15
N THR A 73 10.00 9.10 17.73
CA THR A 73 11.31 9.60 17.30
C THR A 73 11.20 10.39 16.00
N LEU A 74 10.46 9.89 15.02
CA LEU A 74 10.26 10.61 13.75
C LEU A 74 9.58 11.97 13.97
N ILE A 75 8.58 12.04 14.84
CA ILE A 75 7.92 13.32 15.20
C ILE A 75 8.92 14.28 15.87
N LYS A 76 9.78 13.78 16.76
CA LYS A 76 10.79 14.60 17.45
C LYS A 76 11.91 15.08 16.55
N ASN A 77 12.24 14.33 15.52
CA ASN A 77 13.30 14.67 14.58
C ASN A 77 12.86 15.62 13.47
N ASP A 78 11.56 15.74 13.19
CA ASP A 78 11.05 16.71 12.20
C ASP A 78 11.07 18.12 12.84
N PRO A 79 11.67 19.12 12.16
CA PRO A 79 11.81 20.47 12.73
C PRO A 79 10.48 21.21 12.93
N ARG A 80 9.42 20.81 12.21
CA ARG A 80 8.10 21.46 12.28
C ARG A 80 7.24 20.87 13.39
N TYR A 81 7.40 19.56 13.67
CA TYR A 81 6.50 18.83 14.54
C TYR A 81 7.11 18.50 15.88
N ASN A 82 6.28 18.46 16.89
CA ASN A 82 6.66 18.03 18.22
C ASN A 82 5.45 17.45 18.95
N TYR A 83 5.69 16.77 20.06
CA TYR A 83 4.63 16.33 20.96
C TYR A 83 5.05 16.45 22.42
N ARG A 84 4.06 16.53 23.30
CA ARG A 84 4.23 16.49 24.75
C ARG A 84 3.17 15.59 25.36
N VAL A 85 3.58 14.65 26.19
CA VAL A 85 2.66 13.83 26.97
C VAL A 85 2.09 14.68 28.11
N LEU A 86 0.78 14.83 28.14
CA LEU A 86 0.04 15.60 29.17
C LEU A 86 -0.35 14.68 30.33
N GLU A 87 -0.76 13.46 30.03
CA GLU A 87 -1.19 12.48 31.02
C GLU A 87 -0.80 11.07 30.55
N HIS A 88 -0.31 10.23 31.46
CA HIS A 88 0.11 8.87 31.16
C HIS A 88 -0.11 7.99 32.39
N THR A 89 -1.27 7.39 32.44
CA THR A 89 -1.72 6.51 33.54
C THR A 89 -2.15 5.15 32.99
N ASP A 90 -2.53 4.23 33.84
CA ASP A 90 -3.09 2.93 33.41
C ASP A 90 -4.47 3.05 32.72
N ASN A 91 -5.13 4.21 32.85
CA ASN A 91 -6.48 4.45 32.34
C ASN A 91 -6.52 5.35 31.10
N VAL A 92 -5.53 6.21 30.91
CA VAL A 92 -5.53 7.20 29.84
C VAL A 92 -4.11 7.62 29.47
N CYS A 93 -3.89 7.80 28.16
CA CYS A 93 -2.75 8.53 27.62
C CYS A 93 -3.28 9.71 26.79
N ARG A 94 -2.77 10.92 27.10
CA ARG A 94 -3.10 12.17 26.40
C ARG A 94 -1.82 12.82 25.91
N ILE A 95 -1.78 13.10 24.60
CA ILE A 95 -0.61 13.66 23.94
C ILE A 95 -1.01 14.92 23.19
N GLN A 96 -0.42 16.05 23.54
CA GLN A 96 -0.53 17.29 22.79
C GLN A 96 0.48 17.28 21.65
N PHE A 97 0.02 17.57 20.45
CA PHE A 97 0.86 17.75 19.26
C PHE A 97 1.05 19.22 18.94
N TYR A 98 2.18 19.52 18.34
CA TYR A 98 2.58 20.87 17.93
C TYR A 98 3.06 20.86 16.49
N GLU A 99 2.73 21.93 15.77
CA GLU A 99 3.27 22.25 14.45
C GLU A 99 3.81 23.68 14.49
N ASP A 100 5.05 23.87 14.06
CA ASP A 100 5.77 25.16 14.11
C ASP A 100 5.71 25.84 15.50
N GLY A 101 5.79 25.02 16.54
CA GLY A 101 5.74 25.47 17.94
C GLY A 101 4.35 25.81 18.47
N GLN A 102 3.30 25.74 17.62
CA GLN A 102 1.92 25.99 18.04
C GLN A 102 1.19 24.67 18.30
N PRO A 103 0.31 24.60 19.33
CA PRO A 103 -0.50 23.42 19.57
C PRO A 103 -1.49 23.20 18.42
N CYS A 104 -1.46 22.03 17.78
CA CYS A 104 -2.35 21.69 16.66
C CYS A 104 -3.43 20.67 17.03
N GLY A 105 -3.30 19.95 18.15
CA GLY A 105 -4.34 19.05 18.61
C GLY A 105 -3.90 18.10 19.71
N VAL A 106 -4.87 17.43 20.33
CA VAL A 106 -4.66 16.42 21.38
C VAL A 106 -5.12 15.07 20.92
N SER A 107 -4.25 14.09 21.00
CA SER A 107 -4.63 12.68 20.86
C SER A 107 -4.81 12.07 22.24
N GLU A 108 -5.96 11.47 22.47
CA GLU A 108 -6.29 10.77 23.70
C GLU A 108 -6.68 9.34 23.39
N PHE A 109 -6.23 8.40 24.20
CA PHE A 109 -6.65 7.01 24.14
C PHE A 109 -6.83 6.48 25.57
N THR A 110 -8.01 5.95 25.86
CA THR A 110 -8.41 5.51 27.20
C THR A 110 -8.46 3.98 27.29
N ALA A 111 -8.44 3.43 28.51
CA ALA A 111 -8.67 2.02 28.76
C ALA A 111 -10.03 1.53 28.21
N LYS A 112 -11.05 2.41 28.18
CA LYS A 112 -12.35 2.11 27.57
C LYS A 112 -12.26 1.99 26.04
N ASP A 113 -11.44 2.84 25.41
CA ASP A 113 -11.20 2.76 23.97
C ASP A 113 -10.37 1.52 23.63
N ALA A 114 -9.40 1.16 24.46
CA ALA A 114 -8.64 -0.07 24.35
C ALA A 114 -9.52 -1.32 24.41
N GLN A 115 -10.47 -1.36 25.33
CA GLN A 115 -11.45 -2.43 25.44
C GLN A 115 -12.32 -2.54 24.18
N LYS A 116 -12.83 -1.41 23.66
CA LYS A 116 -13.62 -1.40 22.42
C LYS A 116 -12.82 -1.84 21.20
N ALA A 117 -11.55 -1.46 21.15
CA ALA A 117 -10.63 -1.81 20.06
C ALA A 117 -10.08 -3.22 20.15
N GLY A 118 -10.33 -3.94 21.26
CA GLY A 118 -9.74 -5.25 21.50
C GLY A 118 -8.23 -5.22 21.65
N THR A 119 -7.66 -4.11 22.19
CA THR A 119 -6.23 -3.96 22.41
C THR A 119 -5.74 -5.02 23.39
N LYS A 120 -4.77 -5.83 22.95
CA LYS A 120 -4.17 -6.89 23.75
C LYS A 120 -3.21 -6.32 24.82
N ASN A 121 -2.83 -7.15 25.78
CA ASN A 121 -1.83 -6.84 26.82
C ASN A 121 -2.14 -5.63 27.72
N MET A 122 -3.37 -5.18 27.75
CA MET A 122 -3.83 -4.11 28.64
C MET A 122 -3.75 -4.47 30.14
N ASP A 123 -3.77 -5.75 30.44
CA ASP A 123 -3.61 -6.30 31.81
C ASP A 123 -2.14 -6.26 32.30
N LYS A 124 -1.19 -6.36 31.38
CA LYS A 124 0.24 -6.41 31.68
C LYS A 124 0.94 -5.07 31.53
N TYR A 125 0.67 -4.38 30.43
CA TYR A 125 1.37 -3.15 30.01
C TYR A 125 0.41 -2.02 29.62
N PRO A 126 -0.55 -1.63 30.47
CA PRO A 126 -1.61 -0.67 30.11
C PRO A 126 -1.04 0.66 29.61
N LYS A 127 -0.05 1.22 30.31
CA LYS A 127 0.56 2.50 29.91
C LYS A 127 1.16 2.45 28.51
N ASN A 128 1.93 1.39 28.21
CA ASN A 128 2.60 1.27 26.92
C ASN A 128 1.60 1.08 25.78
N MET A 129 0.55 0.28 25.99
CA MET A 129 -0.52 0.10 25.01
C MET A 129 -1.29 1.39 24.75
N LEU A 130 -1.63 2.15 25.82
CA LEU A 130 -2.32 3.42 25.68
C LEU A 130 -1.44 4.48 24.99
N PHE A 131 -0.14 4.52 25.31
CA PHE A 131 0.81 5.41 24.62
C PHE A 131 0.95 5.04 23.14
N ALA A 132 1.13 3.76 22.81
CA ALA A 132 1.29 3.31 21.44
C ALA A 132 0.10 3.74 20.56
N ARG A 133 -1.11 3.59 21.08
CA ARG A 133 -2.33 4.02 20.39
C ARG A 133 -2.49 5.52 20.31
N ALA A 134 -2.22 6.24 21.39
CA ALA A 134 -2.33 7.70 21.41
C ALA A 134 -1.31 8.35 20.46
N ILE A 135 -0.05 7.88 20.43
CA ILE A 135 0.98 8.42 19.53
C ILE A 135 0.68 8.09 18.06
N SER A 136 0.24 6.87 17.75
CA SER A 136 -0.11 6.43 16.41
C SER A 136 -1.30 7.24 15.85
N ASN A 137 -2.36 7.39 16.64
CA ASN A 137 -3.53 8.17 16.24
C ASN A 137 -3.16 9.64 16.00
N GLY A 138 -2.41 10.23 16.92
CA GLY A 138 -1.96 11.62 16.79
C GLY A 138 -1.05 11.83 15.59
N ALA A 139 -0.16 10.88 15.30
CA ALA A 139 0.68 10.89 14.11
C ALA A 139 -0.15 10.95 12.82
N LYS A 140 -1.19 10.12 12.71
CA LYS A 140 -2.12 10.10 11.57
C LYS A 140 -2.84 11.44 11.39
N TRP A 141 -3.24 12.06 12.47
CA TRP A 141 -4.13 13.24 12.42
C TRP A 141 -3.37 14.56 12.32
N TYR A 142 -2.25 14.66 13.01
CA TYR A 142 -1.57 15.94 13.21
C TYR A 142 -0.20 16.05 12.55
N THR A 143 0.42 14.90 12.16
CA THR A 143 1.75 14.90 11.56
C THR A 143 1.87 14.01 10.30
N PRO A 144 0.85 13.95 9.42
CA PRO A 144 0.85 13.01 8.29
C PRO A 144 2.00 13.25 7.30
N GLY A 145 2.51 14.48 7.23
CA GLY A 145 3.60 14.84 6.33
C GLY A 145 4.93 14.15 6.62
N ILE A 146 5.16 13.70 7.86
CA ILE A 146 6.38 12.97 8.25
C ILE A 146 6.44 11.61 7.57
N PHE A 147 5.29 10.99 7.36
CA PHE A 147 5.18 9.62 6.87
C PHE A 147 4.91 9.54 5.35
N GLY A 148 5.06 10.65 4.63
CA GLY A 148 4.83 10.68 3.18
C GLY A 148 3.42 10.25 2.74
N GLY A 149 2.42 10.34 3.63
CA GLY A 149 1.07 9.86 3.39
C GLY A 149 0.90 8.34 3.54
N ALA A 150 1.96 7.61 3.92
CA ALA A 150 1.85 6.19 4.22
C ALA A 150 0.99 5.94 5.48
N PRO A 151 0.22 4.84 5.52
CA PRO A 151 -0.56 4.51 6.71
C PRO A 151 0.37 4.19 7.89
N VAL A 152 0.08 4.81 9.03
CA VAL A 152 0.83 4.61 10.28
C VAL A 152 0.04 3.67 11.17
N TYR A 153 0.59 2.49 11.44
CA TYR A 153 0.04 1.51 12.36
C TYR A 153 1.11 1.06 13.34
N THR A 154 0.74 0.81 14.58
CA THR A 154 1.57 0.06 15.53
C THR A 154 1.34 -1.45 15.36
N PRO A 155 2.27 -2.32 15.77
CA PRO A 155 2.12 -3.76 15.65
C PRO A 155 0.83 -4.31 16.27
N ASP A 156 0.43 -3.79 17.44
CA ASP A 156 -0.79 -4.18 18.13
C ASP A 156 -2.07 -3.77 17.38
N GLU A 157 -2.05 -2.67 16.62
CA GLU A 157 -3.16 -2.27 15.73
C GLU A 157 -3.41 -3.30 14.63
N LEU A 158 -2.38 -4.03 14.22
CA LEU A 158 -2.45 -5.10 13.22
C LEU A 158 -2.58 -6.50 13.85
N GLY A 159 -2.83 -6.57 15.17
CA GLY A 159 -3.14 -7.80 15.89
C GLY A 159 -1.93 -8.59 16.37
N ALA A 160 -0.71 -8.06 16.29
CA ALA A 160 0.47 -8.67 16.92
C ALA A 160 0.42 -8.50 18.44
N ASP A 161 0.95 -9.49 19.18
CA ASP A 161 1.23 -9.33 20.60
C ASP A 161 2.61 -8.67 20.75
N VAL A 162 2.68 -7.70 21.63
CA VAL A 162 3.92 -6.97 21.90
C VAL A 162 4.26 -7.06 23.38
N ASP A 163 5.57 -7.02 23.69
CA ASP A 163 6.06 -6.95 25.06
C ASP A 163 6.03 -5.51 25.64
N GLU A 164 6.66 -5.31 26.79
CA GLU A 164 6.70 -4.01 27.45
C GLU A 164 7.42 -2.93 26.64
N ASP A 165 8.39 -3.31 25.82
CA ASP A 165 9.15 -2.39 24.96
C ASP A 165 8.47 -2.14 23.59
N GLY A 166 7.35 -2.81 23.34
CA GLY A 166 6.63 -2.74 22.07
C GLY A 166 7.22 -3.64 20.97
N ALA A 167 8.15 -4.52 21.32
CA ALA A 167 8.70 -5.52 20.41
C ALA A 167 7.70 -6.68 20.24
N ILE A 168 7.67 -7.27 19.05
CA ILE A 168 6.75 -8.34 18.73
C ILE A 168 7.13 -9.62 19.47
N ILE A 169 6.16 -10.20 20.19
CA ILE A 169 6.28 -11.53 20.77
C ILE A 169 6.10 -12.57 19.66
N GLU A 170 7.12 -13.38 19.41
CA GLU A 170 7.12 -14.39 18.36
C GLU A 170 5.96 -15.39 18.52
N GLY A 171 5.37 -15.78 17.39
CA GLY A 171 4.27 -16.73 17.34
C GLY A 171 2.89 -16.14 17.66
N SER A 172 2.81 -14.85 17.98
CA SER A 172 1.55 -14.20 18.35
C SER A 172 0.63 -13.83 17.19
N TYR A 173 1.12 -13.88 15.96
CA TYR A 173 0.33 -13.68 14.75
C TYR A 173 0.70 -14.70 13.68
N THR A 174 -0.30 -15.15 12.93
CA THR A 174 -0.06 -16.06 11.81
C THR A 174 0.71 -15.29 10.74
N GLN A 175 2.00 -15.57 10.62
CA GLN A 175 2.74 -15.14 9.44
C GLN A 175 2.11 -15.88 8.27
N THR A 176 1.34 -15.18 7.43
CA THR A 176 1.03 -15.74 6.12
C THR A 176 2.38 -15.94 5.43
N PRO A 177 2.77 -17.18 5.07
CA PRO A 177 4.00 -17.37 4.33
C PRO A 177 3.93 -16.39 3.15
N ALA A 178 4.93 -15.55 2.99
CA ALA A 178 5.09 -14.89 1.71
C ALA A 178 5.03 -16.04 0.70
N SER A 179 4.04 -16.01 -0.20
CA SER A 179 4.02 -16.94 -1.33
C SER A 179 5.45 -16.96 -1.84
N GLU A 180 6.08 -18.14 -1.82
CA GLU A 180 7.47 -18.31 -2.26
C GLU A 180 7.70 -17.43 -3.48
N PRO A 181 8.78 -16.64 -3.53
CA PRO A 181 9.11 -15.95 -4.76
C PRO A 181 9.17 -17.04 -5.80
N ALA A 182 8.22 -17.02 -6.73
CA ALA A 182 8.16 -17.97 -7.81
C ALA A 182 9.59 -18.02 -8.36
N GLN A 183 10.26 -19.19 -8.21
CA GLN A 183 11.50 -19.46 -8.93
C GLN A 183 11.26 -18.97 -10.36
N PRO A 184 12.23 -18.40 -11.05
CA PRO A 184 12.05 -18.03 -12.44
C PRO A 184 11.67 -19.30 -13.20
N GLN A 185 10.40 -19.63 -13.19
CA GLN A 185 9.83 -20.64 -14.03
C GLN A 185 9.97 -20.09 -15.44
N GLN A 186 10.69 -20.82 -16.24
CA GLN A 186 10.67 -20.68 -17.69
C GLN A 186 9.24 -20.34 -18.07
N VAL A 187 9.09 -19.22 -18.79
CA VAL A 187 7.81 -18.66 -19.23
C VAL A 187 7.03 -19.75 -19.99
N GLN A 188 6.29 -20.56 -19.26
CA GLN A 188 5.13 -21.23 -19.81
C GLN A 188 4.01 -20.17 -19.75
N PRO A 189 3.23 -19.98 -20.81
CA PRO A 189 2.19 -18.98 -20.84
C PRO A 189 1.25 -19.25 -19.66
N GLN A 190 1.26 -18.35 -18.66
CA GLN A 190 0.35 -18.39 -17.53
C GLN A 190 -1.07 -18.27 -18.10
N GLN A 191 -1.84 -19.31 -17.90
CA GLN A 191 -3.29 -19.21 -18.03
C GLN A 191 -3.75 -18.12 -17.08
N ALA A 192 -4.19 -17.01 -17.63
CA ALA A 192 -4.71 -15.84 -16.91
C ALA A 192 -5.74 -16.33 -15.87
N GLN A 193 -5.53 -15.98 -14.62
CA GLN A 193 -6.58 -16.08 -13.61
C GLN A 193 -7.78 -15.32 -14.17
N LYS A 194 -8.84 -16.05 -14.51
CA LYS A 194 -10.07 -15.47 -15.04
C LYS A 194 -10.58 -14.45 -14.04
N SER A 195 -10.46 -13.17 -14.37
CA SER A 195 -11.22 -12.11 -13.72
C SER A 195 -12.69 -12.50 -13.67
N PRO A 196 -13.46 -12.13 -12.65
CA PRO A 196 -14.86 -12.49 -12.55
C PRO A 196 -15.58 -12.12 -13.85
N ALA A 197 -16.48 -12.97 -14.28
CA ALA A 197 -17.24 -12.73 -15.53
C ALA A 197 -18.07 -11.43 -15.39
N PRO A 198 -18.16 -10.62 -16.44
CA PRO A 198 -18.93 -9.40 -16.42
C PRO A 198 -20.42 -9.68 -16.19
N THR A 199 -21.07 -8.85 -15.38
CA THR A 199 -22.50 -9.01 -15.13
C THR A 199 -23.33 -8.64 -16.35
N LYS A 200 -24.51 -9.23 -16.49
CA LYS A 200 -25.46 -8.91 -17.57
C LYS A 200 -25.83 -7.41 -17.61
N ALA A 201 -25.89 -6.78 -16.43
CA ALA A 201 -26.14 -5.33 -16.32
C ALA A 201 -24.99 -4.48 -16.90
N MET A 202 -23.74 -4.89 -16.69
CA MET A 202 -22.57 -4.21 -17.28
C MET A 202 -22.55 -4.34 -18.81
N MET A 203 -22.85 -5.53 -19.33
CA MET A 203 -22.92 -5.76 -20.77
C MET A 203 -24.00 -4.92 -21.44
N ASN A 204 -25.17 -4.82 -20.81
CA ASN A 204 -26.27 -3.95 -21.32
C ASN A 204 -25.85 -2.47 -21.29
N LYS A 205 -25.15 -2.01 -20.24
CA LYS A 205 -24.67 -0.64 -20.14
C LYS A 205 -23.58 -0.33 -21.18
N LEU A 206 -22.68 -1.27 -21.43
CA LEU A 206 -21.66 -1.17 -22.47
C LEU A 206 -22.30 -1.03 -23.86
N HIS A 207 -23.29 -1.88 -24.17
CA HIS A 207 -23.99 -1.84 -25.42
C HIS A 207 -24.75 -0.51 -25.62
N ALA A 208 -25.46 -0.03 -24.59
CA ALA A 208 -26.15 1.26 -24.62
C ALA A 208 -25.18 2.43 -24.87
N LEU A 209 -23.99 2.44 -24.22
CA LEU A 209 -22.96 3.45 -24.46
C LEU A 209 -22.44 3.41 -25.90
N GLY A 210 -22.22 2.22 -26.44
CA GLY A 210 -21.71 2.04 -27.79
C GLY A 210 -22.74 2.49 -28.83
N VAL A 211 -24.00 2.10 -28.70
CA VAL A 211 -25.10 2.55 -29.58
C VAL A 211 -25.30 4.07 -29.50
N GLN A 212 -25.21 4.65 -28.31
CA GLN A 212 -25.28 6.10 -28.12
C GLN A 212 -24.15 6.86 -28.84
N LYS A 213 -22.96 6.30 -28.90
CA LYS A 213 -21.75 6.96 -29.46
C LYS A 213 -21.63 6.72 -30.97
N PHE A 214 -21.86 5.49 -31.44
CA PHE A 214 -21.56 5.04 -32.79
C PHE A 214 -22.82 4.69 -33.62
N GLY A 215 -24.01 4.77 -33.00
CA GLY A 215 -25.26 4.50 -33.71
C GLY A 215 -25.29 3.10 -34.34
N PRO A 216 -25.72 3.02 -35.65
CA PRO A 216 -25.82 1.73 -36.36
C PRO A 216 -24.50 1.04 -36.64
N GLU A 217 -23.36 1.75 -36.59
CA GLU A 217 -22.01 1.19 -36.82
C GLU A 217 -21.43 0.51 -35.58
N TRP A 218 -22.14 0.55 -34.46
CA TRP A 218 -21.64 0.03 -33.17
C TRP A 218 -21.20 -1.43 -33.24
N GLU A 219 -21.88 -2.28 -33.98
CA GLU A 219 -21.54 -3.69 -34.05
C GLU A 219 -20.16 -3.92 -34.68
N ASP A 220 -19.83 -3.21 -35.75
CA ASP A 220 -18.55 -3.33 -36.46
C ASP A 220 -17.41 -2.69 -35.61
N VAL A 221 -17.63 -1.46 -35.13
CA VAL A 221 -16.70 -0.74 -34.29
C VAL A 221 -16.41 -1.51 -33.01
N ARG A 222 -17.38 -2.15 -32.40
CA ARG A 222 -17.22 -2.97 -31.21
C ARG A 222 -16.25 -4.14 -31.46
N HIS A 223 -16.41 -4.85 -32.56
CA HIS A 223 -15.57 -5.99 -32.89
C HIS A 223 -14.11 -5.57 -33.13
N GLU A 224 -13.88 -4.43 -33.76
CA GLU A 224 -12.54 -3.89 -33.99
C GLU A 224 -11.89 -3.41 -32.69
N LEU A 225 -12.61 -2.67 -31.86
CA LEU A 225 -12.11 -2.21 -30.58
C LEU A 225 -11.75 -3.38 -29.65
N ILE A 226 -12.58 -4.42 -29.63
CA ILE A 226 -12.32 -5.62 -28.83
C ILE A 226 -11.07 -6.35 -29.37
N ALA A 227 -10.95 -6.56 -30.68
CA ALA A 227 -9.80 -7.20 -31.27
C ALA A 227 -8.50 -6.43 -30.97
N LYS A 228 -8.51 -5.11 -31.11
CA LYS A 228 -7.36 -4.24 -30.83
C LYS A 228 -6.98 -4.25 -29.34
N MET A 229 -7.97 -4.20 -28.45
CA MET A 229 -7.74 -4.18 -27.01
C MET A 229 -7.26 -5.54 -26.45
N THR A 230 -7.60 -6.64 -27.12
CA THR A 230 -7.27 -8.01 -26.71
C THR A 230 -6.14 -8.62 -27.54
N ASP A 231 -5.40 -7.80 -28.30
CA ASP A 231 -4.32 -8.25 -29.20
C ASP A 231 -4.76 -9.39 -30.14
N GLY A 232 -6.01 -9.33 -30.64
CA GLY A 232 -6.60 -10.31 -31.52
C GLY A 232 -7.12 -11.59 -30.84
N ARG A 233 -7.10 -11.69 -29.50
CA ARG A 233 -7.56 -12.88 -28.76
C ARG A 233 -9.05 -13.19 -29.00
N THR A 234 -9.88 -12.15 -29.03
CA THR A 234 -11.31 -12.27 -29.33
C THR A 234 -11.86 -11.03 -30.04
N LYS A 235 -12.98 -11.19 -30.72
CA LYS A 235 -13.80 -10.10 -31.25
C LYS A 235 -15.15 -10.03 -30.55
N SER A 236 -15.45 -10.98 -29.67
CA SER A 236 -16.75 -11.10 -29.02
C SER A 236 -16.72 -10.48 -27.62
N SER A 237 -17.69 -9.62 -27.33
CA SER A 237 -17.86 -9.04 -25.98
C SER A 237 -18.23 -10.08 -24.90
N LYS A 238 -18.68 -11.27 -25.30
CA LYS A 238 -18.99 -12.37 -24.37
C LYS A 238 -17.75 -13.03 -23.77
N ASP A 239 -16.62 -12.89 -24.44
CA ASP A 239 -15.34 -13.48 -24.05
C ASP A 239 -14.45 -12.50 -23.27
N LEU A 240 -14.97 -11.30 -22.99
CA LEU A 240 -14.29 -10.29 -22.19
C LEU A 240 -14.46 -10.57 -20.70
N ASP A 241 -13.41 -10.32 -19.95
CA ASP A 241 -13.48 -10.31 -18.49
C ASP A 241 -14.00 -8.96 -17.95
N TYR A 242 -14.17 -8.86 -16.61
CA TYR A 242 -14.65 -7.66 -15.95
C TYR A 242 -13.78 -6.42 -16.25
N ALA A 243 -12.45 -6.57 -16.16
CA ALA A 243 -11.51 -5.47 -16.37
C ALA A 243 -11.48 -5.00 -17.83
N GLU A 244 -11.64 -5.93 -18.78
CA GLU A 244 -11.70 -5.64 -20.20
C GLU A 244 -13.00 -4.89 -20.55
N VAL A 245 -14.15 -5.27 -19.97
CA VAL A 245 -15.41 -4.53 -20.15
C VAL A 245 -15.33 -3.11 -19.60
N VAL A 246 -14.68 -2.90 -18.45
CA VAL A 246 -14.47 -1.56 -17.90
C VAL A 246 -13.58 -0.72 -18.82
N ARG A 247 -12.45 -1.26 -19.28
CA ARG A 247 -11.54 -0.58 -20.23
C ARG A 247 -12.25 -0.20 -21.53
N LEU A 248 -13.05 -1.13 -22.09
CA LEU A 248 -13.79 -0.87 -23.32
C LEU A 248 -14.83 0.26 -23.13
N ALA A 249 -15.52 0.29 -21.98
CA ALA A 249 -16.47 1.36 -21.66
C ALA A 249 -15.77 2.72 -21.50
N GLU A 250 -14.57 2.77 -20.95
CA GLU A 250 -13.75 3.98 -20.85
C GLU A 250 -13.26 4.44 -22.23
N THR A 251 -12.78 3.51 -23.06
CA THR A 251 -12.36 3.81 -24.43
C THR A 251 -13.51 4.40 -25.24
N ILE A 252 -14.72 3.86 -25.15
CA ILE A 252 -15.91 4.41 -25.82
C ILE A 252 -16.21 5.84 -25.35
N LYS A 253 -16.10 6.14 -24.08
CA LYS A 253 -16.35 7.47 -23.52
C LYS A 253 -15.34 8.51 -23.96
N THR A 254 -14.06 8.12 -24.02
CA THR A 254 -12.94 9.00 -24.38
C THR A 254 -12.68 9.05 -25.88
N PHE A 255 -13.43 8.30 -26.67
CA PHE A 255 -13.30 8.27 -28.12
C PHE A 255 -13.69 9.65 -28.67
N ASN A 256 -12.69 10.47 -28.96
CA ASN A 256 -12.87 11.77 -29.60
C ASN A 256 -13.00 11.54 -31.11
N ASP A 257 -13.86 12.33 -31.76
CA ASP A 257 -14.17 12.30 -33.20
C ASP A 257 -12.97 12.70 -34.11
N TYR A 258 -11.74 12.48 -33.66
CA TYR A 258 -10.53 12.57 -34.49
C TYR A 258 -10.35 11.23 -35.19
N ILE A 259 -11.14 11.02 -36.24
CA ILE A 259 -10.90 9.93 -37.19
C ILE A 259 -9.84 10.48 -38.16
N GLU A 260 -8.57 10.13 -37.96
CA GLU A 260 -7.70 9.94 -39.12
C GLU A 260 -8.26 8.74 -39.89
N PRO A 261 -8.47 8.84 -41.23
CA PRO A 261 -9.02 7.76 -42.01
C PRO A 261 -8.08 6.56 -41.95
N LEU A 262 -8.56 5.48 -41.37
CA LEU A 262 -7.91 4.15 -41.35
C LEU A 262 -8.10 3.39 -42.67
N PHE A 263 -8.28 4.13 -43.79
CA PHE A 263 -8.35 3.55 -45.12
C PHE A 263 -7.27 4.22 -45.98
N ASP A 264 -6.12 3.59 -46.05
CA ASP A 264 -5.20 3.78 -47.15
C ASP A 264 -5.94 3.30 -48.42
N GLU A 265 -6.30 4.25 -49.26
CA GLU A 265 -6.70 3.95 -50.62
C GLU A 265 -5.46 3.43 -51.39
N GLU A 266 -5.24 2.12 -51.37
CA GLU A 266 -4.53 1.49 -52.48
C GLU A 266 -5.50 1.34 -53.65
N GLY A 267 -5.38 2.22 -54.58
CA GLY A 267 -6.07 2.19 -55.87
C GLY A 267 -5.32 3.03 -56.88
N GLY A 268 -4.15 2.50 -57.31
CA GLY A 268 -3.46 3.02 -58.46
C GLY A 268 -4.32 2.86 -59.73
N VAL A 269 -4.36 3.90 -60.56
CA VAL A 269 -4.53 3.73 -62.00
C VAL A 269 -3.55 4.65 -62.70
N GLU A 270 -2.64 4.04 -63.47
CA GLU A 270 -1.81 4.67 -64.49
C GLU A 270 -2.67 5.42 -65.54
N ALA A 271 -2.19 6.56 -65.93
CA ALA A 271 -2.09 6.98 -67.35
C ALA A 271 -1.17 8.22 -67.44
#